data_c44b6f6f0ee28a596e23e699056459ae
#
_entry.id   c44b6f6f0ee28a596e23e699056459ae
#
_cell.length_a   1.000
_cell.length_b   1.000
_cell.length_c   1.000
_cell.angle_alpha   90.00
_cell.angle_beta   90.00
_cell.angle_gamma   90.00
#
_symmetry.space_group_name_H-M   'P 1'
#
loop_
_entity.id
_entity.type
_entity.pdbx_description
1 polymer ?
#
loop_
_entity_poly.entity_id
_entity_poly.type
_entity_poly.pdbx_seq_one_letter_code
_entity_poly.pdbx_strand_id
1 'polypeptide(L)'
;VPVLCEDPEIDVLFIGTGDMSQSLGVLGQPKHEKVQKIVRQIVRDARAGGKAVGIIAGDLEEAEWYIDMGIQYIAYGAEINMIAAKFREVVSDLNGLLLR
;
A
#
# COMPACT_ATOMS: atom_id res chain seq x y z
N VAL A 1 -4.21 16.18 -7.76
CA VAL A 1 -4.00 14.93 -8.52
C VAL A 1 -4.28 15.09 -10.01
N PRO A 2 -5.44 15.64 -10.45
CA PRO A 2 -5.66 15.80 -11.90
C PRO A 2 -4.55 16.58 -12.62
N VAL A 3 -3.99 17.59 -11.98
CA VAL A 3 -2.88 18.38 -12.53
C VAL A 3 -1.64 17.52 -12.77
N LEU A 4 -1.32 16.64 -11.82
CA LEU A 4 -0.19 15.72 -11.94
C LEU A 4 -0.40 14.69 -13.06
N CYS A 5 -1.64 14.29 -13.29
CA CYS A 5 -1.99 13.33 -14.34
C CYS A 5 -1.82 13.91 -15.75
N GLU A 6 -1.77 15.22 -15.88
CA GLU A 6 -1.60 15.92 -17.15
C GLU A 6 -0.13 16.26 -17.45
N ASP A 7 0.76 16.16 -16.48
CA ASP A 7 2.16 16.51 -16.65
C ASP A 7 2.91 15.44 -17.46
N PRO A 8 3.44 15.77 -18.64
CA PRO A 8 4.12 14.78 -19.48
C PRO A 8 5.45 14.27 -18.92
N GLU A 9 6.01 14.93 -17.91
CA GLU A 9 7.26 14.51 -17.26
C GLU A 9 7.03 13.48 -16.16
N ILE A 10 5.78 13.23 -15.77
CA ILE A 10 5.42 12.24 -14.73
C ILE A 10 4.97 10.95 -15.40
N ASP A 11 5.61 9.83 -15.04
CA ASP A 11 5.28 8.50 -15.53
C ASP A 11 4.45 7.70 -14.54
N VAL A 12 4.71 7.87 -13.24
CA VAL A 12 4.07 7.11 -12.17
C VAL A 12 3.66 8.03 -11.03
N LEU A 13 2.46 7.82 -10.51
CA LEU A 13 2.01 8.43 -9.26
C LEU A 13 2.08 7.37 -8.16
N PHE A 14 2.89 7.60 -7.15
CA PHE A 14 3.02 6.69 -6.02
C PHE A 14 2.19 7.19 -4.83
N ILE A 15 1.26 6.35 -4.36
CA ILE A 15 0.33 6.71 -3.29
C ILE A 15 0.92 6.35 -1.93
N GLY A 16 1.05 7.34 -1.05
CA GLY A 16 1.42 7.16 0.34
C GLY A 16 0.19 7.01 1.23
N THR A 17 -0.27 5.78 1.45
CA THR A 17 -1.48 5.52 2.24
C THR A 17 -1.31 5.87 3.72
N GLY A 18 -0.10 5.79 4.26
CA GLY A 18 0.19 6.22 5.63
C GLY A 18 -0.05 7.72 5.81
N ASP A 19 0.56 8.54 4.97
CA ASP A 19 0.39 10.00 5.00
C ASP A 19 -1.06 10.40 4.70
N MET A 20 -1.68 9.72 3.76
CA MET A 20 -3.08 9.95 3.40
C MET A 20 -4.01 9.65 4.58
N SER A 21 -3.80 8.54 5.27
CA SER A 21 -4.60 8.17 6.44
C SER A 21 -4.47 9.20 7.57
N GLN A 22 -3.27 9.75 7.73
CA GLN A 22 -3.02 10.83 8.70
C GLN A 22 -3.80 12.09 8.33
N SER A 23 -3.72 12.51 7.08
CA SER A 23 -4.42 13.71 6.59
C SER A 23 -5.94 13.60 6.73
N LEU A 24 -6.49 12.40 6.62
CA LEU A 24 -7.92 12.14 6.75
C LEU A 24 -8.38 11.86 8.19
N GLY A 25 -7.46 11.93 9.18
CA GLY A 25 -7.78 11.68 10.57
C GLY A 25 -8.02 10.22 10.92
N VAL A 26 -7.55 9.29 10.10
CA VAL A 26 -7.68 7.83 10.30
C VAL A 26 -6.32 7.16 10.30
N LEU A 27 -5.37 7.78 10.98
CA LEU A 27 -3.98 7.32 11.07
C LEU A 27 -3.88 5.83 11.44
N GLY A 28 -3.04 5.11 10.72
CA GLY A 28 -2.85 3.67 10.92
C GLY A 28 -3.95 2.81 10.33
N GLN A 29 -4.86 3.38 9.56
CA GLN A 29 -5.98 2.67 8.94
C GLN A 29 -5.96 2.82 7.41
N PRO A 30 -4.96 2.25 6.72
CA PRO A 30 -4.84 2.38 5.25
C PRO A 30 -6.01 1.73 4.50
N LYS A 31 -6.70 0.78 5.13
CA LYS A 31 -7.87 0.12 4.55
C LYS A 31 -9.19 0.85 4.86
N HIS A 32 -9.13 1.98 5.58
CA HIS A 32 -10.33 2.75 5.91
C HIS A 32 -11.03 3.23 4.63
N GLU A 33 -12.35 3.23 4.65
CA GLU A 33 -13.19 3.59 3.49
C GLU A 33 -12.83 4.95 2.90
N LYS A 34 -12.53 5.94 3.73
CA LYS A 34 -12.11 7.27 3.28
C LYS A 34 -10.83 7.24 2.47
N VAL A 35 -9.86 6.44 2.88
CA VAL A 35 -8.59 6.25 2.17
C VAL A 35 -8.86 5.54 0.84
N GLN A 36 -9.64 4.48 0.87
CA GLN A 36 -9.92 3.65 -0.31
C GLN A 36 -10.66 4.42 -1.39
N LYS A 37 -11.59 5.27 -1.00
CA LYS A 37 -12.32 6.12 -1.94
C LYS A 37 -11.36 7.03 -2.72
N ILE A 38 -10.40 7.63 -2.02
CA ILE A 38 -9.40 8.51 -2.64
C ILE A 38 -8.43 7.70 -3.52
N VAL A 39 -8.00 6.54 -3.05
CA VAL A 39 -7.13 5.64 -3.84
C VAL A 39 -7.80 5.30 -5.18
N ARG A 40 -9.06 4.90 -5.17
CA ARG A 40 -9.81 4.59 -6.39
C ARG A 40 -9.91 5.80 -7.32
N GLN A 41 -10.12 6.99 -6.77
CA GLN A 41 -10.19 8.22 -7.55
C GLN A 41 -8.85 8.52 -8.22
N ILE A 42 -7.75 8.40 -7.48
CA ILE A 42 -6.40 8.62 -8.02
C ILE A 42 -6.11 7.63 -9.15
N VAL A 43 -6.46 6.36 -8.97
CA VAL A 43 -6.25 5.34 -10.01
C VAL A 43 -7.01 5.71 -11.29
N ARG A 44 -8.26 6.12 -11.17
CA ARG A 44 -9.06 6.54 -12.32
C ARG A 44 -8.44 7.74 -13.04
N ASP A 45 -8.08 8.77 -12.29
CA ASP A 45 -7.51 10.00 -12.85
C ASP A 45 -6.16 9.72 -13.52
N ALA A 46 -5.31 8.95 -12.88
CA ALA A 46 -4.00 8.59 -13.42
C ALA A 46 -4.12 7.79 -14.71
N ARG A 47 -4.97 6.80 -14.74
CA ARG A 47 -5.18 5.98 -15.94
C ARG A 47 -5.78 6.77 -17.09
N ALA A 48 -6.69 7.68 -16.81
CA ALA A 48 -7.24 8.59 -17.81
C ALA A 48 -6.15 9.50 -18.41
N GLY A 49 -5.14 9.86 -17.60
CA GLY A 49 -3.98 10.63 -18.05
C GLY A 49 -2.85 9.80 -18.64
N GLY A 50 -3.01 8.48 -18.77
CA GLY A 50 -1.98 7.59 -19.28
C GLY A 50 -0.84 7.31 -18.31
N LYS A 51 -1.05 7.53 -17.00
CA LYS A 51 -0.05 7.33 -15.97
C LYS A 51 -0.24 5.99 -15.26
N ALA A 52 0.86 5.40 -14.82
CA ALA A 52 0.81 4.25 -13.91
C ALA A 52 0.64 4.72 -12.46
N VAL A 53 0.12 3.85 -11.62
CA VAL A 53 -0.04 4.10 -10.19
C VAL A 53 0.77 3.07 -9.42
N GLY A 54 1.49 3.53 -8.42
CA GLY A 54 2.23 2.69 -7.48
C GLY A 54 1.70 2.85 -6.06
N ILE A 55 1.84 1.80 -5.28
CA ILE A 55 1.43 1.77 -3.87
C ILE A 55 2.22 0.71 -3.13
N ILE A 56 2.34 0.86 -1.81
CA ILE A 56 2.91 -0.18 -0.97
C ILE A 56 1.79 -1.07 -0.41
N ALA A 57 1.97 -2.38 -0.49
CA ALA A 57 1.08 -3.38 0.11
C ALA A 57 1.79 -4.05 1.28
N GLY A 58 1.09 -4.23 2.39
CA GLY A 58 1.63 -4.87 3.59
C GLY A 58 1.50 -6.38 3.59
N ASP A 59 0.57 -6.93 2.83
CA ASP A 59 0.32 -8.37 2.71
C ASP A 59 -0.23 -8.72 1.32
N LEU A 60 -0.38 -10.02 1.05
CA LEU A 60 -0.84 -10.49 -0.26
C LEU A 60 -2.30 -10.15 -0.54
N GLU A 61 -3.14 -10.15 0.45
CA GLU A 61 -4.55 -9.76 0.31
C GLU A 61 -4.67 -8.31 -0.15
N GLU A 62 -3.91 -7.43 0.47
CA GLU A 62 -3.83 -6.02 0.12
C GLU A 62 -3.28 -5.82 -1.29
N ALA A 63 -2.22 -6.55 -1.65
CA ALA A 63 -1.63 -6.51 -2.98
C ALA A 63 -2.63 -6.94 -4.06
N GLU A 64 -3.34 -8.03 -3.85
CA GLU A 64 -4.38 -8.52 -4.76
C GLU A 64 -5.47 -7.46 -4.97
N TRP A 65 -5.91 -6.86 -3.90
CA TRP A 65 -6.93 -5.83 -3.93
C TRP A 65 -6.50 -4.61 -4.77
N TYR A 66 -5.26 -4.14 -4.57
CA TYR A 66 -4.72 -3.03 -5.35
C TYR A 66 -4.53 -3.38 -6.82
N ILE A 67 -4.10 -4.59 -7.12
CA ILE A 67 -3.98 -5.08 -8.50
C ILE A 67 -5.35 -5.08 -9.18
N ASP A 68 -6.38 -5.54 -8.49
CA ASP A 68 -7.76 -5.57 -8.99
C ASP A 68 -8.31 -4.16 -9.25
N MET A 69 -7.83 -3.16 -8.52
CA MET A 69 -8.17 -1.74 -8.79
C MET A 69 -7.50 -1.18 -10.03
N GLY A 70 -6.48 -1.84 -10.56
CA GLY A 70 -5.71 -1.38 -11.72
C GLY A 70 -4.38 -0.74 -11.37
N ILE A 71 -3.88 -0.90 -10.16
CA ILE A 71 -2.54 -0.44 -9.77
C ILE A 71 -1.50 -1.39 -10.34
N GLN A 72 -0.49 -0.84 -11.01
CA GLN A 72 0.50 -1.63 -11.76
C GLN A 72 1.86 -1.73 -11.07
N TYR A 73 2.20 -0.80 -10.19
CA TYR A 73 3.48 -0.75 -9.49
C TYR A 73 3.24 -1.07 -8.01
N ILE A 74 3.60 -2.28 -7.58
CA ILE A 74 3.40 -2.70 -6.19
C ILE A 74 4.74 -2.82 -5.49
N ALA A 75 4.95 -2.00 -4.45
CA ALA A 75 6.00 -2.21 -3.47
C ALA A 75 5.42 -3.10 -2.38
N TYR A 76 6.13 -4.15 -2.00
CA TYR A 76 5.61 -5.12 -1.04
C TYR A 76 6.39 -5.09 0.26
N GLY A 77 5.68 -4.74 1.35
CA GLY A 77 6.22 -4.73 2.69
C GLY A 77 7.34 -3.72 2.91
N ALA A 78 7.96 -3.82 4.05
CA ALA A 78 9.18 -3.11 4.39
C ALA A 78 10.11 -4.08 5.10
N GLU A 79 11.40 -4.01 4.82
CA GLU A 79 12.40 -4.93 5.37
C GLU A 79 12.38 -4.96 6.90
N ILE A 80 12.21 -3.80 7.55
CA ILE A 80 12.15 -3.73 9.02
C ILE A 80 10.97 -4.52 9.58
N ASN A 81 9.81 -4.47 8.92
CA ASN A 81 8.62 -5.21 9.35
C ASN A 81 8.76 -6.70 9.08
N MET A 82 9.37 -7.07 7.94
CA MET A 82 9.62 -8.47 7.59
C MET A 82 10.61 -9.11 8.56
N ILE A 83 11.68 -8.41 8.91
CA ILE A 83 12.68 -8.89 9.87
C ILE A 83 12.02 -9.07 11.24
N ALA A 84 11.29 -8.08 11.72
CA ALA A 84 10.59 -8.15 13.00
C ALA A 84 9.58 -9.30 13.05
N ALA A 85 8.82 -9.50 11.97
CA ALA A 85 7.84 -10.59 11.87
C ALA A 85 8.52 -11.96 11.91
N LYS A 86 9.66 -12.12 11.21
CA LYS A 86 10.42 -13.37 11.21
C LYS A 86 11.00 -13.69 12.58
N PHE A 87 11.54 -12.69 13.26
CA PHE A 87 12.04 -12.88 14.62
C PHE A 87 10.94 -13.31 15.59
N ARG A 88 9.76 -12.69 15.52
CA ARG A 88 8.61 -13.09 16.35
C ARG A 88 8.18 -14.52 16.06
N GLU A 89 8.12 -14.90 14.80
CA GLU A 89 7.79 -16.27 14.37
C GLU A 89 8.77 -17.28 14.96
N VAL A 90 10.07 -17.04 14.81
CA VAL A 90 11.14 -17.93 15.29
C VAL A 90 11.08 -18.05 16.80
N VAL A 91 10.91 -16.97 17.54
CA VAL A 91 10.81 -16.98 19.01
C VAL A 91 9.59 -17.79 19.45
N SER A 92 8.45 -17.59 18.80
CA SER A 92 7.23 -18.35 19.07
C SER A 92 7.44 -19.86 18.83
N ASP A 93 8.07 -20.22 17.72
CA ASP A 93 8.34 -21.62 17.37
C ASP A 93 9.29 -22.27 18.37
N LEU A 94 10.34 -21.56 18.78
CA LEU A 94 11.29 -22.06 19.78
C LEU A 94 10.64 -22.24 21.14
N ASN A 95 9.80 -21.29 21.57
CA ASN A 95 9.05 -21.40 22.82
C ASN A 95 8.11 -22.61 22.80
N GLY A 96 7.48 -22.88 21.65
CA GLY A 96 6.66 -24.08 21.47
C GLY A 96 7.44 -25.37 21.65
N LEU A 97 8.68 -25.42 21.16
CA LEU A 97 9.55 -26.57 21.34
C LEU A 97 9.98 -26.77 22.81
N LEU A 98 10.24 -25.66 23.51
CA LEU A 98 10.68 -25.72 24.91
C LEU A 98 9.57 -26.13 25.86
N LEU A 99 8.31 -25.92 25.52
CA LEU A 99 7.14 -26.18 26.37
C LEU A 99 6.50 -27.55 26.17
N ARG A 100 6.98 -28.34 25.23
CA ARG A 100 6.40 -29.68 25.00
C ARG A 100 6.97 -30.78 25.88
#